data_30d4b045ba37e363b75369a8a838065d
#
_entry.id   30d4b045ba37e363b75369a8a838065d
#
_cell.length_a   1.000
_cell.length_b   1.000
_cell.length_c   1.000
_cell.angle_alpha   90.00
_cell.angle_beta   90.00
_cell.angle_gamma   90.00
#
_symmetry.space_group_name_H-M   'P 1'
#
loop_
_entity.id
_entity.type
_entity.pdbx_description
1 polymer ?
#
loop_
_entity_poly.entity_id
_entity_poly.type
_entity_poly.pdbx_seq_one_letter_code
_entity_poly.pdbx_strand_id
1 'polypeptide(L)'
;MNFIVIAVIVLGAIGLVAASVLFVCSKKFAVKEDPRLGEVAALLPQANCGGCGFPGCSGLADALVKGADAGNIDGLSCPVGGHEVMDKVADLLGMAIANTEPKIAVVRCNGTCENRPQVAEYSGLRTCAAMHACGAGESACGFGCLGCGDCIAVCSLDAIRINPETGIAEVDEDKCGGCGACSRVCPRHVIEVRKKGPKGRRVYVSCMNHDKGPAAKSACAVACIGCGKCEKECPFGAITMGDNLAYIDHEKCRVCRKCERVCPQKAIVAVNFPAPRLSQQVNAPKVAERKAANPVVEKPKEAEDRFADININ
;
A
#
# COMPACT_ATOMS: atom_id res chain seq x y z
N MET A 1 41.18 -39.95 -47.40
CA MET A 1 40.98 -38.80 -46.47
C MET A 1 40.01 -39.27 -45.43
N ASN A 2 40.39 -39.36 -44.17
CA ASN A 2 39.56 -39.99 -43.15
C ASN A 2 38.32 -39.19 -42.86
N PHE A 3 37.18 -39.88 -42.89
CA PHE A 3 35.86 -39.28 -42.62
C PHE A 3 35.82 -38.40 -41.36
N ILE A 4 36.62 -38.78 -40.37
CA ILE A 4 36.84 -38.05 -39.13
C ILE A 4 37.47 -36.67 -39.36
N VAL A 5 38.44 -36.55 -40.27
CA VAL A 5 39.11 -35.27 -40.57
C VAL A 5 38.16 -34.31 -41.25
N ILE A 6 37.31 -34.81 -42.13
CA ILE A 6 36.27 -33.98 -42.81
C ILE A 6 35.25 -33.49 -41.78
N ALA A 7 34.78 -34.35 -40.87
CA ALA A 7 33.85 -34.01 -39.85
C ALA A 7 34.41 -32.91 -38.90
N VAL A 8 35.65 -33.00 -38.48
CA VAL A 8 36.31 -32.00 -37.64
C VAL A 8 36.45 -30.66 -38.37
N ILE A 9 36.79 -30.64 -39.63
CA ILE A 9 36.91 -29.43 -40.43
C ILE A 9 35.51 -28.74 -40.61
N VAL A 10 34.47 -29.52 -40.90
CA VAL A 10 33.11 -28.99 -41.07
C VAL A 10 32.59 -28.43 -39.75
N LEU A 11 32.72 -29.15 -38.62
CA LEU A 11 32.32 -28.67 -37.32
C LEU A 11 33.11 -27.43 -36.90
N GLY A 12 34.40 -27.37 -37.15
CA GLY A 12 35.23 -26.20 -36.89
C GLY A 12 34.80 -24.97 -37.70
N ALA A 13 34.50 -25.19 -39.00
CA ALA A 13 34.00 -24.10 -39.86
C ALA A 13 32.63 -23.55 -39.41
N ILE A 14 31.68 -24.44 -39.03
CA ILE A 14 30.38 -24.04 -38.48
C ILE A 14 30.57 -23.28 -37.17
N GLY A 15 31.44 -23.75 -36.27
CA GLY A 15 31.73 -23.07 -35.02
C GLY A 15 32.34 -21.68 -35.21
N LEU A 16 33.26 -21.53 -36.17
CA LEU A 16 33.85 -20.23 -36.52
C LEU A 16 32.83 -19.24 -37.09
N VAL A 17 31.93 -19.70 -37.94
CA VAL A 17 30.86 -18.87 -38.51
C VAL A 17 29.89 -18.45 -37.39
N ALA A 18 29.45 -19.36 -36.55
CA ALA A 18 28.54 -19.06 -35.45
C ALA A 18 29.17 -18.07 -34.47
N ALA A 19 30.42 -18.25 -34.08
CA ALA A 19 31.14 -17.33 -33.21
C ALA A 19 31.30 -15.94 -33.83
N SER A 20 31.57 -15.86 -35.14
CA SER A 20 31.70 -14.60 -35.86
C SER A 20 30.37 -13.85 -35.91
N VAL A 21 29.27 -14.54 -36.17
CA VAL A 21 27.88 -13.97 -36.17
C VAL A 21 27.55 -13.47 -34.78
N LEU A 22 27.74 -14.27 -33.72
CA LEU A 22 27.48 -13.88 -32.34
C LEU A 22 28.31 -12.66 -31.93
N PHE A 23 29.59 -12.61 -32.31
CA PHE A 23 30.47 -11.47 -32.04
C PHE A 23 30.00 -10.18 -32.71
N VAL A 24 29.58 -10.24 -33.98
CA VAL A 24 29.03 -9.10 -34.72
C VAL A 24 27.70 -8.65 -34.10
N CYS A 25 26.83 -9.59 -33.78
CA CYS A 25 25.57 -9.31 -33.11
C CYS A 25 25.79 -8.66 -31.73
N SER A 26 26.68 -9.23 -30.92
CA SER A 26 27.03 -8.68 -29.60
C SER A 26 27.56 -7.24 -29.70
N LYS A 27 28.41 -6.93 -30.66
CA LYS A 27 28.89 -5.54 -30.88
C LYS A 27 27.81 -4.61 -31.41
N LYS A 28 26.97 -5.08 -32.34
CA LYS A 28 25.94 -4.24 -32.97
C LYS A 28 24.77 -3.96 -32.05
N PHE A 29 24.43 -4.91 -31.17
CA PHE A 29 23.36 -4.78 -30.19
C PHE A 29 23.85 -4.48 -28.77
N ALA A 30 25.11 -4.09 -28.60
CA ALA A 30 25.61 -3.65 -27.31
C ALA A 30 24.86 -2.38 -26.89
N VAL A 31 23.99 -2.52 -25.88
CA VAL A 31 23.35 -1.40 -25.22
C VAL A 31 24.43 -0.72 -24.36
N LYS A 32 24.71 0.55 -24.66
CA LYS A 32 25.56 1.37 -23.80
C LYS A 32 24.74 1.78 -22.59
N GLU A 33 24.88 1.08 -21.50
CA GLU A 33 24.29 1.49 -20.23
C GLU A 33 25.07 2.68 -19.68
N ASP A 34 24.33 3.71 -19.25
CA ASP A 34 24.92 4.86 -18.57
C ASP A 34 25.44 4.39 -17.19
N PRO A 35 26.72 4.63 -16.84
CA PRO A 35 27.26 4.21 -15.54
C PRO A 35 26.48 4.80 -14.35
N ARG A 36 25.92 6.01 -14.52
CA ARG A 36 25.08 6.66 -13.50
C ARG A 36 23.83 5.83 -13.14
N LEU A 37 23.32 5.00 -14.08
CA LEU A 37 22.14 4.18 -13.85
C LEU A 37 22.36 3.18 -12.73
N GLY A 38 23.53 2.53 -12.68
CA GLY A 38 23.92 1.60 -11.61
C GLY A 38 24.04 2.30 -10.26
N GLU A 39 24.63 3.49 -10.23
CA GLU A 39 24.80 4.28 -9.00
C GLU A 39 23.47 4.77 -8.46
N VAL A 40 22.59 5.32 -9.32
CA VAL A 40 21.23 5.73 -8.93
C VAL A 40 20.41 4.53 -8.44
N ALA A 41 20.48 3.40 -9.15
CA ALA A 41 19.77 2.19 -8.74
C ALA A 41 20.24 1.68 -7.37
N ALA A 42 21.53 1.77 -7.05
CA ALA A 42 22.10 1.36 -5.75
C ALA A 42 21.62 2.27 -4.58
N LEU A 43 21.35 3.55 -4.84
CA LEU A 43 20.82 4.48 -3.84
C LEU A 43 19.34 4.21 -3.52
N LEU A 44 18.58 3.62 -4.46
CA LEU A 44 17.17 3.33 -4.27
C LEU A 44 16.94 2.14 -3.31
N PRO A 45 15.82 2.08 -2.58
CA PRO A 45 15.56 1.08 -1.54
C PRO A 45 15.47 -0.39 -2.02
N GLN A 46 15.55 -0.66 -3.31
CA GLN A 46 15.47 -1.99 -3.93
C GLN A 46 14.16 -2.77 -3.62
N ALA A 47 13.15 -2.09 -3.08
CA ALA A 47 11.88 -2.70 -2.69
C ALA A 47 11.01 -3.13 -3.88
N ASN A 48 11.31 -2.66 -5.09
CA ASN A 48 10.60 -2.97 -6.35
C ASN A 48 9.06 -2.89 -6.25
N CYS A 49 8.54 -2.04 -5.37
CA CYS A 49 7.12 -1.98 -4.99
C CYS A 49 6.21 -1.36 -6.06
N GLY A 50 6.76 -0.74 -7.11
CA GLY A 50 6.00 -0.05 -8.16
C GLY A 50 5.23 1.19 -7.69
N GLY A 51 5.44 1.67 -6.47
CA GLY A 51 4.73 2.82 -5.90
C GLY A 51 5.06 4.16 -6.58
N CYS A 52 6.20 4.24 -7.26
CA CYS A 52 6.60 5.37 -8.08
C CYS A 52 5.98 5.36 -9.50
N GLY A 53 5.23 4.31 -9.86
CA GLY A 53 4.66 4.13 -11.20
C GLY A 53 5.58 3.42 -12.21
N PHE A 54 6.80 3.05 -11.81
CA PHE A 54 7.76 2.34 -12.67
C PHE A 54 7.85 0.86 -12.32
N PRO A 55 8.20 -0.01 -13.29
CA PRO A 55 8.34 -1.45 -13.06
C PRO A 55 9.66 -1.77 -12.31
N GLY A 56 9.68 -1.44 -11.00
CA GLY A 56 10.85 -1.66 -10.14
C GLY A 56 11.79 -0.46 -10.02
N CYS A 57 12.80 -0.61 -9.16
CA CYS A 57 13.75 0.46 -8.85
C CYS A 57 14.68 0.78 -10.02
N SER A 58 15.03 -0.20 -10.84
CA SER A 58 15.83 0.02 -12.06
C SER A 58 15.08 0.87 -13.10
N GLY A 59 13.76 0.67 -13.24
CA GLY A 59 12.94 1.48 -14.12
C GLY A 59 12.85 2.95 -13.67
N LEU A 60 12.77 3.19 -12.37
CA LEU A 60 12.82 4.55 -11.83
C LEU A 60 14.22 5.16 -12.03
N ALA A 61 15.29 4.41 -11.81
CA ALA A 61 16.67 4.89 -12.03
C ALA A 61 16.88 5.34 -13.48
N ASP A 62 16.41 4.55 -14.45
CA ASP A 62 16.47 4.89 -15.88
C ASP A 62 15.68 6.18 -16.19
N ALA A 63 14.48 6.32 -15.61
CA ALA A 63 13.69 7.54 -15.78
C ALA A 63 14.35 8.77 -15.15
N LEU A 64 14.99 8.64 -13.99
CA LEU A 64 15.70 9.71 -13.31
C LEU A 64 16.95 10.17 -14.11
N VAL A 65 17.75 9.23 -14.63
CA VAL A 65 18.91 9.55 -15.46
C VAL A 65 18.48 10.24 -16.75
N LYS A 66 17.48 9.73 -17.45
CA LYS A 66 16.92 10.36 -18.66
C LYS A 66 16.29 11.72 -18.37
N GLY A 67 15.61 11.87 -17.25
CA GLY A 67 15.05 13.13 -16.79
C GLY A 67 16.14 14.17 -16.50
N ALA A 68 17.24 13.75 -15.88
CA ALA A 68 18.40 14.61 -15.62
C ALA A 68 19.06 15.10 -16.94
N ASP A 69 19.20 14.21 -17.92
CA ASP A 69 19.72 14.58 -19.25
C ASP A 69 18.77 15.55 -19.98
N ALA A 70 17.47 15.44 -19.73
CA ALA A 70 16.46 16.39 -20.25
C ALA A 70 16.33 17.67 -19.42
N GLY A 71 17.04 17.77 -18.28
CA GLY A 71 16.99 18.92 -17.37
C GLY A 71 15.71 19.01 -16.53
N ASN A 72 14.91 17.95 -16.48
CA ASN A 72 13.68 17.93 -15.70
C ASN A 72 13.44 16.54 -15.07
N ILE A 73 13.41 16.51 -13.73
CA ILE A 73 13.07 15.32 -12.93
C ILE A 73 11.82 15.54 -12.08
N ASP A 74 11.01 16.57 -12.38
CA ASP A 74 9.79 16.87 -11.65
C ASP A 74 8.80 15.72 -11.73
N GLY A 75 8.24 15.35 -10.58
CA GLY A 75 7.31 14.23 -10.46
C GLY A 75 7.96 12.84 -10.39
N LEU A 76 9.27 12.73 -10.62
CA LEU A 76 10.01 11.48 -10.43
C LEU A 76 10.46 11.39 -8.97
N SER A 77 9.84 10.56 -8.18
CA SER A 77 10.20 10.38 -6.77
C SER A 77 9.96 8.95 -6.29
N CYS A 78 10.79 8.50 -5.37
CA CYS A 78 10.59 7.21 -4.69
C CYS A 78 9.80 7.43 -3.39
N PRO A 79 8.53 6.99 -3.31
CA PRO A 79 7.73 7.19 -2.11
C PRO A 79 8.27 6.41 -0.90
N VAL A 80 8.95 5.29 -1.13
CA VAL A 80 9.55 4.43 -0.09
C VAL A 80 10.88 5.00 0.41
N GLY A 81 11.71 5.50 -0.51
CA GLY A 81 13.00 6.10 -0.16
C GLY A 81 12.90 7.47 0.51
N GLY A 82 11.76 8.13 0.33
CA GLY A 82 11.52 9.46 0.90
C GLY A 82 12.49 10.52 0.43
N HIS A 83 12.59 11.62 1.19
CA HIS A 83 13.48 12.75 0.84
C HIS A 83 14.95 12.36 0.90
N GLU A 84 15.37 11.62 1.93
CA GLU A 84 16.79 11.32 2.14
C GLU A 84 17.43 10.59 0.95
N VAL A 85 16.72 9.63 0.36
CA VAL A 85 17.19 8.90 -0.82
C VAL A 85 17.15 9.81 -2.05
N MET A 86 16.08 10.58 -2.20
CA MET A 86 15.92 11.46 -3.35
C MET A 86 16.92 12.62 -3.34
N ASP A 87 17.29 13.15 -2.18
CA ASP A 87 18.34 14.18 -2.05
C ASP A 87 19.71 13.63 -2.49
N LYS A 88 20.07 12.41 -2.08
CA LYS A 88 21.30 11.73 -2.53
C LYS A 88 21.32 11.51 -4.04
N VAL A 89 20.18 11.14 -4.62
CA VAL A 89 20.03 10.99 -6.08
C VAL A 89 20.15 12.35 -6.79
N ALA A 90 19.56 13.39 -6.21
CA ALA A 90 19.67 14.76 -6.73
C ALA A 90 21.11 15.25 -6.76
N ASP A 91 21.85 15.04 -5.67
CA ASP A 91 23.27 15.39 -5.55
C ASP A 91 24.10 14.65 -6.61
N LEU A 92 23.86 13.35 -6.80
CA LEU A 92 24.54 12.53 -7.81
C LEU A 92 24.26 13.02 -9.24
N LEU A 93 23.02 13.42 -9.52
CA LEU A 93 22.59 13.87 -10.85
C LEU A 93 22.82 15.38 -11.08
N GLY A 94 23.24 16.13 -10.04
CA GLY A 94 23.41 17.58 -10.10
C GLY A 94 22.11 18.37 -10.31
N MET A 95 20.98 17.82 -9.84
CA MET A 95 19.63 18.36 -10.04
C MET A 95 19.00 18.77 -8.71
N ALA A 96 18.05 19.71 -8.75
CA ALA A 96 17.20 20.02 -7.61
C ALA A 96 15.90 19.21 -7.70
N ILE A 97 15.53 18.50 -6.64
CA ILE A 97 14.28 17.74 -6.58
C ILE A 97 13.23 18.56 -5.82
N ALA A 98 12.02 18.61 -6.38
CA ALA A 98 10.87 19.17 -5.69
C ALA A 98 10.55 18.37 -4.43
N ASN A 99 10.37 19.08 -3.32
CA ASN A 99 10.11 18.48 -2.00
C ASN A 99 8.74 17.77 -2.00
N THR A 100 8.74 16.44 -2.10
CA THR A 100 7.51 15.65 -2.12
C THR A 100 7.06 15.35 -0.70
N GLU A 101 5.85 15.78 -0.31
CA GLU A 101 5.32 15.50 1.02
C GLU A 101 5.21 13.99 1.29
N PRO A 102 5.68 13.51 2.45
CA PRO A 102 5.61 12.08 2.78
C PRO A 102 4.17 11.59 2.84
N LYS A 103 3.92 10.44 2.24
CA LYS A 103 2.62 9.79 2.18
C LYS A 103 2.56 8.56 3.08
N ILE A 104 1.36 8.18 3.50
CA ILE A 104 1.11 7.01 4.32
C ILE A 104 -0.21 6.37 3.92
N ALA A 105 -0.28 5.03 4.00
CA ALA A 105 -1.55 4.32 3.90
C ALA A 105 -2.38 4.50 5.18
N VAL A 106 -3.67 4.72 5.04
CA VAL A 106 -4.63 4.75 6.15
C VAL A 106 -5.74 3.75 5.90
N VAL A 107 -6.19 3.06 6.95
CA VAL A 107 -7.29 2.11 6.87
C VAL A 107 -8.58 2.83 7.24
N ARG A 108 -9.49 2.98 6.29
CA ARG A 108 -10.78 3.64 6.45
C ARG A 108 -11.84 2.68 6.96
N CYS A 109 -11.53 1.95 8.02
CA CYS A 109 -12.46 1.06 8.70
C CYS A 109 -12.12 1.02 10.19
N ASN A 110 -13.10 1.31 11.03
CA ASN A 110 -13.03 1.16 12.49
C ASN A 110 -14.02 0.10 12.99
N GLY A 111 -14.51 -0.74 12.07
CA GLY A 111 -15.38 -1.87 12.37
C GLY A 111 -14.60 -3.03 12.97
N THR A 112 -14.18 -2.87 14.22
CA THR A 112 -13.54 -3.93 14.99
C THR A 112 -14.52 -5.09 15.27
N CYS A 113 -14.00 -6.22 15.74
CA CYS A 113 -14.85 -7.35 16.14
C CYS A 113 -15.92 -6.96 17.18
N GLU A 114 -15.67 -5.94 18.00
CA GLU A 114 -16.63 -5.41 18.97
C GLU A 114 -17.71 -4.54 18.34
N ASN A 115 -17.36 -3.79 17.29
CA ASN A 115 -18.23 -2.78 16.68
C ASN A 115 -19.13 -3.33 15.58
N ARG A 116 -18.81 -4.49 15.04
CA ARG A 116 -19.59 -5.14 13.98
C ARG A 116 -19.98 -6.56 14.37
N PRO A 117 -21.26 -6.92 14.28
CA PRO A 117 -21.69 -8.29 14.55
C PRO A 117 -21.18 -9.24 13.47
N GLN A 118 -20.75 -10.42 13.89
CA GLN A 118 -20.51 -11.54 13.00
C GLN A 118 -21.87 -12.17 12.66
N VAL A 119 -22.18 -12.31 11.37
CA VAL A 119 -23.48 -12.80 10.89
C VAL A 119 -23.36 -14.11 10.12
N ALA A 120 -22.15 -14.49 9.72
CA ALA A 120 -21.87 -15.72 8.98
C ALA A 120 -20.47 -16.24 9.32
N GLU A 121 -20.24 -17.51 9.00
CA GLU A 121 -18.92 -18.12 9.00
C GLU A 121 -18.54 -18.46 7.56
N TYR A 122 -17.32 -18.08 7.15
CA TYR A 122 -16.82 -18.31 5.82
C TYR A 122 -15.83 -19.48 5.82
N SER A 123 -16.20 -20.58 5.16
CA SER A 123 -15.41 -21.81 5.07
C SER A 123 -14.59 -21.94 3.76
N GLY A 124 -14.58 -20.91 2.91
CA GLY A 124 -13.84 -20.90 1.65
C GLY A 124 -12.38 -20.48 1.79
N LEU A 125 -11.75 -20.18 0.65
CA LEU A 125 -10.37 -19.69 0.60
C LEU A 125 -10.24 -18.34 1.33
N ARG A 126 -9.44 -18.26 2.37
CA ARG A 126 -9.29 -17.09 3.24
C ARG A 126 -8.41 -16.01 2.60
N THR A 127 -8.89 -15.42 1.50
CA THR A 127 -8.36 -14.20 0.88
C THR A 127 -9.45 -13.14 0.82
N CYS A 128 -9.07 -11.86 0.88
CA CYS A 128 -10.05 -10.77 0.75
C CYS A 128 -10.74 -10.80 -0.61
N ALA A 129 -10.01 -11.14 -1.67
CA ALA A 129 -10.57 -11.24 -3.01
C ALA A 129 -11.64 -12.32 -3.11
N ALA A 130 -11.38 -13.55 -2.63
CA ALA A 130 -12.32 -14.65 -2.68
C ALA A 130 -13.55 -14.39 -1.79
N MET A 131 -13.34 -13.91 -0.57
CA MET A 131 -14.43 -13.60 0.35
C MET A 131 -15.31 -12.46 -0.18
N HIS A 132 -14.72 -11.45 -0.81
CA HIS A 132 -15.48 -10.35 -1.42
C HIS A 132 -16.31 -10.82 -2.62
N ALA A 133 -15.78 -11.72 -3.45
CA ALA A 133 -16.49 -12.27 -4.59
C ALA A 133 -17.70 -13.13 -4.18
N CYS A 134 -17.65 -13.77 -3.01
CA CYS A 134 -18.74 -14.58 -2.48
C CYS A 134 -19.82 -13.76 -1.75
N GLY A 135 -19.58 -12.48 -1.41
CA GLY A 135 -20.58 -11.61 -0.77
C GLY A 135 -20.03 -10.66 0.31
N ALA A 136 -20.84 -10.45 1.36
CA ALA A 136 -20.53 -9.50 2.43
C ALA A 136 -19.43 -9.94 3.39
N GLY A 137 -18.95 -11.18 3.31
CA GLY A 137 -18.00 -11.76 4.27
C GLY A 137 -18.70 -12.20 5.56
N GLU A 138 -17.92 -12.32 6.63
CA GLU A 138 -18.41 -12.83 7.93
C GLU A 138 -19.17 -11.77 8.77
N SER A 139 -19.01 -10.48 8.45
CA SER A 139 -19.62 -9.38 9.21
C SER A 139 -20.85 -8.80 8.53
N ALA A 140 -21.73 -8.19 9.30
CA ALA A 140 -22.93 -7.51 8.80
C ALA A 140 -22.59 -6.34 7.84
N CYS A 141 -21.38 -5.77 7.90
CA CYS A 141 -20.97 -4.67 7.04
C CYS A 141 -20.35 -5.17 5.73
N GLY A 142 -21.02 -4.96 4.61
CA GLY A 142 -20.53 -5.30 3.27
C GLY A 142 -19.34 -4.47 2.76
N PHE A 143 -19.00 -3.38 3.42
CA PHE A 143 -17.99 -2.40 2.97
C PHE A 143 -16.70 -2.42 3.81
N GLY A 144 -16.74 -2.98 5.01
CA GLY A 144 -15.62 -2.94 5.95
C GLY A 144 -14.46 -3.88 5.60
N CYS A 145 -13.36 -3.75 6.32
CA CYS A 145 -12.20 -4.64 6.18
C CYS A 145 -12.59 -6.10 6.43
N LEU A 146 -12.14 -7.01 5.58
CA LEU A 146 -12.39 -8.46 5.70
C LEU A 146 -11.41 -9.17 6.64
N GLY A 147 -10.24 -8.57 6.88
CA GLY A 147 -9.26 -9.14 7.80
C GLY A 147 -8.47 -10.35 7.27
N CYS A 148 -8.58 -10.70 5.97
CA CYS A 148 -7.90 -11.89 5.43
C CYS A 148 -6.42 -11.67 5.06
N GLY A 149 -5.93 -10.41 5.00
CA GLY A 149 -4.49 -10.14 4.89
C GLY A 149 -3.91 -10.01 3.48
N ASP A 150 -4.71 -9.91 2.40
CA ASP A 150 -4.17 -9.69 1.03
C ASP A 150 -3.27 -8.45 0.96
N CYS A 151 -3.56 -7.42 1.75
CA CYS A 151 -2.73 -6.22 1.87
C CYS A 151 -1.36 -6.47 2.52
N ILE A 152 -1.23 -7.49 3.38
CA ILE A 152 0.03 -7.90 4.00
C ILE A 152 0.91 -8.57 2.94
N ALA A 153 0.32 -9.47 2.15
CA ALA A 153 1.05 -10.26 1.14
C ALA A 153 1.78 -9.37 0.10
N VAL A 154 1.24 -8.18 -0.21
CA VAL A 154 1.83 -7.25 -1.18
C VAL A 154 2.71 -6.17 -0.54
N CYS A 155 2.86 -6.15 0.78
CA CYS A 155 3.65 -5.14 1.46
C CYS A 155 5.11 -5.60 1.57
N SER A 156 5.99 -5.07 0.70
CA SER A 156 7.43 -5.36 0.72
C SER A 156 8.17 -4.75 1.93
N LEU A 157 7.51 -3.83 2.67
CA LEU A 157 8.08 -3.16 3.84
C LEU A 157 7.60 -3.75 5.17
N ASP A 158 6.77 -4.78 5.16
CA ASP A 158 6.12 -5.34 6.36
C ASP A 158 5.46 -4.25 7.24
N ALA A 159 4.90 -3.22 6.59
CA ALA A 159 4.31 -2.06 7.25
C ALA A 159 2.82 -2.21 7.56
N ILE A 160 2.20 -3.32 7.23
CA ILE A 160 0.78 -3.57 7.46
C ILE A 160 0.57 -4.95 8.04
N ARG A 161 -0.32 -5.05 9.01
CA ARG A 161 -0.69 -6.29 9.69
C ARG A 161 -2.18 -6.34 9.96
N ILE A 162 -2.74 -7.51 10.18
CA ILE A 162 -4.07 -7.63 10.80
C ILE A 162 -3.87 -7.67 12.31
N ASN A 163 -4.54 -6.74 13.01
CA ASN A 163 -4.55 -6.77 14.46
C ASN A 163 -5.51 -7.90 14.93
N PRO A 164 -5.01 -8.87 15.72
CA PRO A 164 -5.83 -10.01 16.14
C PRO A 164 -6.97 -9.61 17.10
N GLU A 165 -6.83 -8.51 17.83
CA GLU A 165 -7.85 -8.03 18.77
C GLU A 165 -9.00 -7.32 18.03
N THR A 166 -8.66 -6.53 17.02
CA THR A 166 -9.64 -5.72 16.28
C THR A 166 -10.17 -6.40 15.02
N GLY A 167 -9.44 -7.38 14.48
CA GLY A 167 -9.77 -8.09 13.24
C GLY A 167 -9.66 -7.25 11.98
N ILE A 168 -9.02 -6.08 12.04
CA ILE A 168 -8.82 -5.16 10.91
C ILE A 168 -7.36 -4.90 10.63
N ALA A 169 -7.06 -4.44 9.42
CA ALA A 169 -5.70 -4.07 9.05
C ALA A 169 -5.24 -2.81 9.79
N GLU A 170 -4.00 -2.82 10.26
CA GLU A 170 -3.31 -1.69 10.85
C GLU A 170 -2.02 -1.41 10.10
N VAL A 171 -1.67 -0.13 9.99
CA VAL A 171 -0.46 0.33 9.30
C VAL A 171 0.54 0.86 10.31
N ASP A 172 1.76 0.32 10.26
CA ASP A 172 2.91 0.84 10.98
C ASP A 172 3.42 2.11 10.24
N GLU A 173 3.33 3.25 10.93
CA GLU A 173 3.65 4.56 10.35
C GLU A 173 5.14 4.77 10.09
N ASP A 174 5.99 4.09 10.83
CA ASP A 174 7.43 4.24 10.73
C ASP A 174 8.01 3.42 9.56
N LYS A 175 7.34 2.31 9.24
CA LYS A 175 7.73 1.46 8.10
C LYS A 175 7.05 1.83 6.80
N CYS A 176 5.88 2.47 6.85
CA CYS A 176 5.07 2.72 5.66
C CYS A 176 5.63 3.85 4.79
N GLY A 177 6.09 3.53 3.59
CA GLY A 177 6.53 4.50 2.59
C GLY A 177 5.42 5.07 1.69
N GLY A 178 4.14 4.70 1.90
CA GLY A 178 3.01 5.26 1.13
C GLY A 178 2.95 4.81 -0.34
N CYS A 179 3.51 3.67 -0.71
CA CYS A 179 3.59 3.19 -2.10
C CYS A 179 2.24 2.78 -2.72
N GLY A 180 1.20 2.57 -1.91
CA GLY A 180 -0.15 2.25 -2.38
C GLY A 180 -0.39 0.81 -2.84
N ALA A 181 0.55 -0.12 -2.71
CA ALA A 181 0.36 -1.52 -3.09
C ALA A 181 -0.85 -2.15 -2.36
N CYS A 182 -0.95 -1.93 -1.05
CA CYS A 182 -2.06 -2.40 -0.22
C CYS A 182 -3.42 -1.79 -0.62
N SER A 183 -3.44 -0.54 -1.09
CA SER A 183 -4.67 0.11 -1.59
C SER A 183 -5.16 -0.53 -2.89
N ARG A 184 -4.25 -0.87 -3.81
CA ARG A 184 -4.58 -1.49 -5.10
C ARG A 184 -5.14 -2.91 -4.97
N VAL A 185 -4.64 -3.70 -4.02
CA VAL A 185 -5.06 -5.09 -3.84
C VAL A 185 -6.35 -5.22 -3.01
N CYS A 186 -6.75 -4.17 -2.30
CA CYS A 186 -7.93 -4.22 -1.44
C CYS A 186 -9.23 -4.21 -2.24
N PRO A 187 -10.03 -5.30 -2.29
CA PRO A 187 -11.24 -5.36 -3.11
C PRO A 187 -12.37 -4.45 -2.61
N ARG A 188 -12.27 -3.97 -1.36
CA ARG A 188 -13.23 -3.05 -0.75
C ARG A 188 -12.73 -1.62 -0.66
N HIS A 189 -11.54 -1.33 -1.19
CA HIS A 189 -10.92 -0.01 -1.21
C HIS A 189 -10.88 0.70 0.16
N VAL A 190 -10.80 -0.08 1.25
CA VAL A 190 -10.75 0.48 2.61
C VAL A 190 -9.40 1.10 2.94
N ILE A 191 -8.38 0.92 2.11
CA ILE A 191 -7.05 1.48 2.31
C ILE A 191 -6.83 2.61 1.31
N GLU A 192 -6.46 3.77 1.81
CA GLU A 192 -6.20 4.97 1.03
C GLU A 192 -4.81 5.54 1.37
N VAL A 193 -4.09 6.05 0.36
CA VAL A 193 -2.82 6.74 0.58
C VAL A 193 -3.07 8.23 0.75
N ARG A 194 -2.60 8.78 1.87
CA ARG A 194 -2.77 10.19 2.23
C ARG A 194 -1.45 10.83 2.59
N LYS A 195 -1.38 12.15 2.54
CA LYS A 195 -0.26 12.92 3.09
C LYS A 195 -0.12 12.65 4.59
N LYS A 196 1.12 12.45 5.06
CA LYS A 196 1.41 12.17 6.49
C LYS A 196 1.05 13.37 7.39
N GLY A 197 1.02 14.57 6.82
CA GLY A 197 0.70 15.81 7.52
C GLY A 197 1.76 16.26 8.53
N PRO A 198 1.64 17.48 9.07
CA PRO A 198 2.60 18.01 10.03
C PRO A 198 2.65 17.16 11.31
N LYS A 199 3.85 16.69 11.70
CA LYS A 199 4.05 15.78 12.85
C LYS A 199 3.24 14.49 12.76
N GLY A 200 2.96 14.00 11.54
CA GLY A 200 2.16 12.80 11.30
C GLY A 200 0.67 12.94 11.60
N ARG A 201 0.17 14.16 11.90
CA ARG A 201 -1.22 14.41 12.26
C ARG A 201 -2.14 14.30 11.07
N ARG A 202 -3.22 13.55 11.22
CA ARG A 202 -4.25 13.42 10.19
C ARG A 202 -5.62 13.16 10.80
N VAL A 203 -6.64 13.57 10.06
CA VAL A 203 -8.05 13.35 10.42
C VAL A 203 -8.75 12.77 9.20
N TYR A 204 -9.46 11.68 9.37
CA TYR A 204 -10.19 11.03 8.28
C TYR A 204 -11.41 10.29 8.77
N VAL A 205 -12.34 10.01 7.86
CA VAL A 205 -13.51 9.17 8.13
C VAL A 205 -13.08 7.72 8.05
N SER A 206 -13.13 7.01 9.18
CA SER A 206 -12.78 5.59 9.31
C SER A 206 -14.00 4.70 9.04
N CYS A 207 -14.62 4.91 7.88
CA CYS A 207 -15.79 4.17 7.40
C CYS A 207 -15.83 4.22 5.88
N MET A 208 -16.30 3.13 5.27
CA MET A 208 -16.56 3.01 3.82
C MET A 208 -18.01 2.54 3.55
N ASN A 209 -18.88 2.59 4.52
CA ASN A 209 -20.27 2.15 4.36
C ASN A 209 -21.11 3.23 3.68
N HIS A 210 -21.76 2.85 2.59
CA HIS A 210 -22.65 3.71 1.78
C HIS A 210 -24.14 3.47 2.04
N ASP A 211 -24.47 2.57 2.98
CA ASP A 211 -25.86 2.30 3.35
C ASP A 211 -26.52 3.53 4.01
N LYS A 212 -27.84 3.57 3.94
CA LYS A 212 -28.61 4.58 4.67
C LYS A 212 -28.39 4.45 6.18
N GLY A 213 -28.44 5.57 6.90
CA GLY A 213 -28.08 5.68 8.30
C GLY A 213 -28.55 4.54 9.23
N PRO A 214 -29.83 4.14 9.23
CA PRO A 214 -30.31 3.02 10.05
C PRO A 214 -29.64 1.69 9.72
N ALA A 215 -29.49 1.35 8.43
CA ALA A 215 -28.83 0.12 7.96
C ALA A 215 -27.33 0.16 8.28
N ALA A 216 -26.65 1.29 8.03
CA ALA A 216 -25.26 1.47 8.39
C ALA A 216 -25.00 1.26 9.89
N LYS A 217 -25.86 1.83 10.74
CA LYS A 217 -25.78 1.70 12.20
C LYS A 217 -26.03 0.27 12.69
N SER A 218 -26.96 -0.46 12.06
CA SER A 218 -27.21 -1.88 12.42
C SER A 218 -26.03 -2.77 12.01
N ALA A 219 -25.37 -2.45 10.89
CA ALA A 219 -24.22 -3.21 10.39
C ALA A 219 -22.92 -2.94 11.18
N CYS A 220 -22.77 -1.74 11.79
CA CYS A 220 -21.58 -1.39 12.56
C CYS A 220 -21.88 -0.23 13.51
N ALA A 221 -21.59 -0.39 14.81
CA ALA A 221 -21.87 0.60 15.84
C ALA A 221 -21.20 1.96 15.64
N VAL A 222 -20.06 1.99 14.95
CA VAL A 222 -19.26 3.18 14.64
C VAL A 222 -19.35 3.60 13.16
N ALA A 223 -20.35 3.11 12.42
CA ALA A 223 -20.52 3.46 11.01
C ALA A 223 -20.87 4.94 10.83
N CYS A 224 -20.42 5.52 9.74
CA CYS A 224 -20.94 6.81 9.28
C CYS A 224 -22.40 6.65 8.86
N ILE A 225 -23.29 7.49 9.40
CA ILE A 225 -24.74 7.47 9.10
C ILE A 225 -25.16 8.56 8.10
N GLY A 226 -24.21 9.21 7.46
CA GLY A 226 -24.52 10.25 6.46
C GLY A 226 -25.18 11.51 7.01
N CYS A 227 -25.05 11.84 8.29
CA CYS A 227 -25.81 12.91 8.94
C CYS A 227 -25.39 14.36 8.58
N GLY A 228 -24.26 14.55 7.88
CA GLY A 228 -23.77 15.85 7.41
C GLY A 228 -23.30 16.84 8.48
N LYS A 229 -23.31 16.48 9.79
CA LYS A 229 -22.87 17.40 10.86
C LYS A 229 -21.41 17.82 10.73
N CYS A 230 -20.53 16.90 10.32
CA CYS A 230 -19.11 17.16 10.15
C CYS A 230 -18.83 18.14 8.99
N GLU A 231 -19.59 18.07 7.91
CA GLU A 231 -19.51 18.98 6.77
C GLU A 231 -19.87 20.41 7.19
N LYS A 232 -21.01 20.58 7.89
CA LYS A 232 -21.47 21.88 8.39
C LYS A 232 -20.50 22.52 9.39
N GLU A 233 -19.81 21.72 10.18
CA GLU A 233 -18.84 22.19 11.18
C GLU A 233 -17.45 22.49 10.59
N CYS A 234 -17.18 22.10 9.35
CA CYS A 234 -15.86 22.26 8.74
C CYS A 234 -15.65 23.69 8.22
N PRO A 235 -14.80 24.54 8.85
CA PRO A 235 -14.61 25.92 8.41
C PRO A 235 -13.77 26.03 7.13
N PHE A 236 -13.15 24.93 6.68
CA PHE A 236 -12.25 24.91 5.53
C PHE A 236 -12.89 24.28 4.29
N GLY A 237 -14.16 23.87 4.35
CA GLY A 237 -14.81 23.18 3.24
C GLY A 237 -14.10 21.88 2.81
N ALA A 238 -13.38 21.25 3.75
CA ALA A 238 -12.60 20.03 3.47
C ALA A 238 -13.43 18.76 3.56
N ILE A 239 -14.74 18.84 3.85
CA ILE A 239 -15.59 17.66 4.01
C ILE A 239 -16.72 17.74 3.00
N THR A 240 -16.90 16.65 2.29
CA THR A 240 -17.99 16.47 1.32
C THR A 240 -18.82 15.26 1.70
N MET A 241 -20.11 15.31 1.40
CA MET A 241 -21.02 14.18 1.55
C MET A 241 -21.29 13.54 0.18
N GLY A 242 -21.11 12.25 0.06
CA GLY A 242 -21.46 11.47 -1.13
C GLY A 242 -21.99 10.09 -0.72
N ASP A 243 -23.07 9.63 -1.33
CA ASP A 243 -23.64 8.30 -1.12
C ASP A 243 -23.76 7.90 0.38
N ASN A 244 -24.37 8.74 1.19
CA ASN A 244 -24.52 8.59 2.64
C ASN A 244 -23.21 8.51 3.45
N LEU A 245 -22.06 8.82 2.85
CA LEU A 245 -20.76 8.76 3.48
C LEU A 245 -20.08 10.13 3.44
N ALA A 246 -19.45 10.52 4.56
CA ALA A 246 -18.61 11.70 4.61
C ALA A 246 -17.19 11.36 4.10
N TYR A 247 -16.61 12.26 3.34
CA TYR A 247 -15.22 12.19 2.92
C TYR A 247 -14.47 13.45 3.37
N ILE A 248 -13.28 13.30 3.93
CA ILE A 248 -12.41 14.41 4.33
C ILE A 248 -11.26 14.48 3.32
N ASP A 249 -11.23 15.56 2.54
CA ASP A 249 -10.14 15.88 1.63
C ASP A 249 -8.89 16.26 2.45
N HIS A 250 -7.85 15.47 2.34
CA HIS A 250 -6.61 15.64 3.11
C HIS A 250 -5.77 16.83 2.62
N GLU A 251 -6.01 17.35 1.42
CA GLU A 251 -5.32 18.52 0.91
C GLU A 251 -5.91 19.82 1.49
N LYS A 252 -7.23 19.88 1.64
CA LYS A 252 -7.95 21.02 2.23
C LYS A 252 -7.97 20.98 3.75
N CYS A 253 -7.81 19.80 4.35
CA CYS A 253 -7.96 19.61 5.78
C CYS A 253 -6.80 20.23 6.57
N ARG A 254 -7.13 21.14 7.50
CA ARG A 254 -6.16 21.77 8.43
C ARG A 254 -6.05 21.05 9.78
N VAL A 255 -6.48 19.80 9.87
CA VAL A 255 -6.39 18.92 11.05
C VAL A 255 -6.87 19.54 12.38
N CYS A 256 -7.93 20.37 12.33
CA CYS A 256 -8.45 21.12 13.49
C CYS A 256 -9.33 20.27 14.45
N ARG A 257 -9.74 19.07 14.07
CA ARG A 257 -10.55 18.11 14.85
C ARG A 257 -11.97 18.55 15.21
N LYS A 258 -12.51 19.64 14.68
CA LYS A 258 -13.90 20.07 14.96
C LYS A 258 -14.91 19.00 14.54
N CYS A 259 -14.71 18.40 13.36
CA CYS A 259 -15.57 17.35 12.80
C CYS A 259 -15.58 16.06 13.67
N GLU A 260 -14.46 15.69 14.31
CA GLU A 260 -14.37 14.55 15.21
C GLU A 260 -15.30 14.73 16.42
N ARG A 261 -15.31 15.95 17.02
CA ARG A 261 -16.09 16.25 18.22
C ARG A 261 -17.59 16.21 18.00
N VAL A 262 -18.06 16.59 16.81
CA VAL A 262 -19.49 16.64 16.48
C VAL A 262 -20.02 15.34 15.89
N CYS A 263 -19.16 14.36 15.63
CA CYS A 263 -19.56 13.08 15.05
C CYS A 263 -20.28 12.21 16.09
N PRO A 264 -21.61 11.95 15.95
CA PRO A 264 -22.35 11.17 16.93
C PRO A 264 -21.97 9.69 16.94
N GLN A 265 -21.45 9.18 15.82
CA GLN A 265 -21.05 7.77 15.64
C GLN A 265 -19.56 7.53 15.89
N LYS A 266 -18.78 8.58 16.20
CA LYS A 266 -17.30 8.50 16.31
C LYS A 266 -16.62 7.86 15.09
N ALA A 267 -17.24 8.05 13.92
CA ALA A 267 -16.72 7.53 12.65
C ALA A 267 -15.50 8.30 12.12
N ILE A 268 -15.14 9.42 12.74
CA ILE A 268 -13.98 10.25 12.37
C ILE A 268 -12.87 9.99 13.37
N VAL A 269 -11.71 9.66 12.87
CA VAL A 269 -10.51 9.36 13.67
C VAL A 269 -9.47 10.44 13.46
N ALA A 270 -8.86 10.88 14.55
CA ALA A 270 -7.75 11.81 14.59
C ALA A 270 -6.50 11.10 15.13
N VAL A 271 -5.44 11.03 14.34
CA VAL A 271 -4.22 10.29 14.64
C VAL A 271 -3.07 11.25 14.95
N ASN A 272 -2.18 10.86 15.87
CA ASN A 272 -0.99 11.59 16.29
C ASN A 272 -1.27 12.97 16.90
N PHE A 273 -2.38 13.11 17.57
CA PHE A 273 -2.64 14.27 18.38
C PHE A 273 -2.19 14.02 19.83
N PRO A 274 -1.65 15.05 20.52
CA PRO A 274 -1.37 14.93 21.94
C PRO A 274 -2.67 14.60 22.69
N ALA A 275 -2.58 13.72 23.68
CA ALA A 275 -3.71 13.43 24.55
C ALA A 275 -4.31 14.75 25.06
N PRO A 276 -5.64 14.88 25.17
CA PRO A 276 -6.26 16.05 25.78
C PRO A 276 -5.61 16.24 27.15
N ARG A 277 -5.13 17.44 27.47
CA ARG A 277 -4.73 17.75 28.84
C ARG A 277 -5.95 17.49 29.69
N LEU A 278 -5.93 16.43 30.47
CA LEU A 278 -7.00 16.01 31.34
C LEU A 278 -7.31 17.15 32.34
N SER A 279 -8.37 17.90 32.05
CA SER A 279 -9.17 18.46 33.08
C SER A 279 -10.24 17.42 33.42
N GLN A 280 -10.00 16.69 34.50
CA GLN A 280 -10.95 15.94 35.35
C GLN A 280 -11.78 14.81 34.69
N GLN A 281 -11.43 13.61 35.06
CA GLN A 281 -12.21 12.45 35.48
C GLN A 281 -13.62 12.26 34.87
N VAL A 282 -13.78 11.27 33.98
CA VAL A 282 -14.97 10.42 33.98
C VAL A 282 -14.52 8.98 33.85
N ASN A 283 -14.99 8.15 34.78
CA ASN A 283 -14.66 6.75 34.99
C ASN A 283 -14.73 5.90 33.71
N ALA A 284 -13.65 5.16 33.44
CA ALA A 284 -13.65 4.08 32.47
C ALA A 284 -14.36 2.84 33.05
N PRO A 285 -15.26 2.19 32.32
CA PRO A 285 -15.76 0.89 32.73
C PRO A 285 -14.67 -0.18 32.62
N LYS A 286 -14.57 -1.02 33.66
CA LYS A 286 -13.66 -2.17 33.74
C LYS A 286 -13.97 -3.14 32.61
N VAL A 287 -12.98 -3.42 31.76
CA VAL A 287 -13.04 -4.45 30.73
C VAL A 287 -12.91 -5.83 31.42
N ALA A 288 -13.91 -6.69 31.21
CA ALA A 288 -13.85 -8.08 31.61
C ALA A 288 -12.95 -8.87 30.64
N GLU A 289 -12.01 -9.60 31.20
CA GLU A 289 -11.14 -10.52 30.48
C GLU A 289 -11.96 -11.60 29.75
N ARG A 290 -11.90 -11.62 28.42
CA ARG A 290 -12.36 -12.75 27.62
C ARG A 290 -11.17 -13.44 26.97
N LYS A 291 -11.10 -14.75 27.20
CA LYS A 291 -10.07 -15.68 26.71
C LYS A 291 -9.87 -15.60 25.21
N ALA A 292 -8.60 -15.51 24.84
CA ALA A 292 -8.12 -15.60 23.46
C ALA A 292 -8.46 -16.95 22.85
N ALA A 293 -9.13 -16.93 21.69
CA ALA A 293 -9.24 -18.05 20.79
C ALA A 293 -9.19 -17.53 19.36
N ASN A 294 -7.99 -17.40 18.84
CA ASN A 294 -7.75 -17.55 17.40
C ASN A 294 -6.23 -17.71 17.16
N PRO A 295 -5.81 -18.72 16.37
CA PRO A 295 -4.41 -18.97 16.11
C PRO A 295 -3.82 -17.89 15.19
N VAL A 296 -2.61 -17.48 15.53
CA VAL A 296 -1.73 -16.64 14.71
C VAL A 296 -1.61 -17.28 13.32
N VAL A 297 -2.00 -16.56 12.28
CA VAL A 297 -1.73 -16.97 10.90
C VAL A 297 -0.26 -16.66 10.63
N GLU A 298 0.60 -17.66 10.78
CA GLU A 298 1.98 -17.62 10.30
C GLU A 298 1.98 -17.56 8.76
N LYS A 299 2.92 -16.83 8.17
CA LYS A 299 3.15 -16.81 6.72
C LYS A 299 3.30 -18.26 6.24
N PRO A 300 2.61 -18.71 5.17
CA PRO A 300 2.85 -20.04 4.62
C PRO A 300 4.29 -20.11 4.13
N LYS A 301 5.09 -21.00 4.70
CA LYS A 301 6.47 -21.27 4.31
C LYS A 301 6.62 -22.01 2.97
N GLU A 302 5.56 -22.23 2.24
CA GLU A 302 5.52 -23.09 1.04
C GLU A 302 5.06 -22.32 -0.20
N ALA A 303 5.88 -21.38 -0.67
CA ALA A 303 5.73 -20.81 -2.01
C ALA A 303 6.96 -21.04 -2.92
N GLU A 304 8.03 -21.66 -2.42
CA GLU A 304 9.25 -21.84 -3.23
C GLU A 304 9.32 -23.16 -4.00
N ASP A 305 8.52 -24.20 -3.68
CA ASP A 305 8.69 -25.52 -4.28
C ASP A 305 7.63 -25.95 -5.31
N ARG A 306 6.72 -25.08 -5.75
CA ARG A 306 5.65 -25.48 -6.67
C ARG A 306 5.94 -25.29 -8.17
N PHE A 307 7.14 -24.85 -8.55
CA PHE A 307 7.52 -24.68 -9.96
C PHE A 307 8.62 -25.63 -10.45
N ALA A 308 9.05 -26.61 -9.65
CA ALA A 308 10.12 -27.51 -10.04
C ALA A 308 9.69 -28.71 -10.91
N ASP A 309 8.39 -29.03 -11.03
CA ASP A 309 7.91 -30.27 -11.66
C ASP A 309 6.99 -30.07 -12.87
N ILE A 310 7.19 -29.02 -13.66
CA ILE A 310 6.58 -28.99 -15.01
C ILE A 310 7.64 -29.40 -16.02
N ASN A 311 7.82 -30.73 -16.15
CA ASN A 311 8.56 -31.35 -17.21
C ASN A 311 7.64 -31.41 -18.44
N ILE A 312 7.95 -30.61 -19.45
CA ILE A 312 7.25 -30.62 -20.73
C ILE A 312 7.90 -31.73 -21.59
N ASN A 313 7.19 -32.85 -21.74
CA ASN A 313 7.39 -33.78 -22.85
C ASN A 313 6.43 -33.44 -23.98
#